data_59cd599d3639ad9c8ec678e04673cf95
#
_entry.id   59cd599d3639ad9c8ec678e04673cf95
#
_cell.length_a   1.000
_cell.length_b   1.000
_cell.length_c   1.000
_cell.angle_alpha   90.00
_cell.angle_beta   90.00
_cell.angle_gamma   90.00
#
_symmetry.space_group_name_H-M   'P 1'
#
loop_
_entity.id
_entity.type
_entity.pdbx_description
1 polymer ?
#
loop_
_entity_poly.entity_id
_entity_poly.type
_entity_poly.pdbx_seq_one_letter_code
_entity_poly.pdbx_strand_id
1 'polypeptide(L)'
;GIYSIDDLWVYGGTGPTYGGTSTVRVMAKSWCWTSGETSPESECDNYLVFKMTEIMADGNTTGECINYGGEDANWWDCIFLAKYNKLGTGDLNLEHFYRSIPKGKSTWIRNYADNTITFISADGAKTVASLLGADTYVLYDDGKYTRKITVPNQALQFVLKGKEDWANTYTDYNTFAANPSKYFIMVTKKPSGYVIPEESMTLPD
;
A
#
# COMPACT_ATOMS: atom_id res chain seq x y z
N GLY A 1 10.32 10.35 -11.92
CA GLY A 1 10.56 9.03 -12.50
C GLY A 1 9.30 8.21 -12.62
N ILE A 2 9.32 7.20 -13.46
CA ILE A 2 8.22 6.25 -13.66
C ILE A 2 8.55 4.98 -12.88
N TYR A 3 7.55 4.45 -12.17
CA TYR A 3 7.65 3.20 -11.41
C TYR A 3 6.50 2.29 -11.78
N SER A 4 6.79 1.00 -12.06
CA SER A 4 5.78 -0.04 -12.12
C SER A 4 5.43 -0.53 -10.72
N ILE A 5 4.18 -0.93 -10.51
CA ILE A 5 3.78 -1.68 -9.33
C ILE A 5 3.98 -3.17 -9.63
N ASP A 6 4.82 -3.83 -8.83
CA ASP A 6 5.22 -5.21 -9.10
C ASP A 6 4.51 -6.20 -8.19
N ASP A 7 4.17 -5.79 -6.97
CA ASP A 7 3.52 -6.65 -5.99
C ASP A 7 2.95 -5.87 -4.80
N LEU A 8 2.01 -6.48 -4.10
CA LEU A 8 1.34 -5.95 -2.93
C LEU A 8 1.41 -6.95 -1.78
N TRP A 9 1.83 -6.49 -0.60
CA TRP A 9 1.97 -7.32 0.57
C TRP A 9 1.36 -6.66 1.80
N VAL A 10 0.79 -7.45 2.69
CA VAL A 10 0.26 -7.01 3.98
C VAL A 10 0.89 -7.83 5.09
N TYR A 11 1.28 -7.18 6.16
CA TYR A 11 1.71 -7.79 7.40
C TYR A 11 0.90 -7.26 8.57
N GLY A 12 0.60 -8.14 9.51
CA GLY A 12 -0.16 -7.81 10.70
C GLY A 12 -1.68 -7.96 10.51
N GLY A 13 -2.45 -7.33 11.39
CA GLY A 13 -3.91 -7.45 11.44
C GLY A 13 -4.35 -8.24 12.64
N THR A 14 -5.10 -9.28 12.44
CA THR A 14 -5.78 -10.03 13.49
C THR A 14 -4.92 -11.16 14.01
N GLY A 15 -4.44 -11.14 15.20
CA GLY A 15 -3.78 -12.20 15.98
C GLY A 15 -3.02 -13.32 15.24
N PRO A 16 -2.24 -14.12 15.88
CA PRO A 16 -1.37 -15.12 15.21
C PRO A 16 -2.12 -16.15 14.36
N THR A 17 -3.36 -16.46 14.73
CA THR A 17 -4.18 -17.46 14.05
C THR A 17 -4.71 -16.97 12.72
N TYR A 18 -4.96 -15.66 12.60
CA TYR A 18 -5.59 -15.04 11.42
C TYR A 18 -4.67 -14.08 10.68
N GLY A 19 -3.39 -14.04 10.99
CA GLY A 19 -2.42 -13.24 10.28
C GLY A 19 -1.82 -12.08 11.04
N GLY A 20 -2.12 -11.89 12.33
CA GLY A 20 -1.58 -10.78 13.13
C GLY A 20 -0.06 -10.69 13.16
N THR A 21 0.61 -11.83 12.96
CA THR A 21 2.05 -11.91 12.81
C THR A 21 2.47 -12.55 11.48
N SER A 22 1.56 -12.68 10.54
CA SER A 22 1.83 -13.25 9.22
C SER A 22 2.15 -12.17 8.22
N THR A 23 2.97 -12.53 7.23
CA THR A 23 3.14 -11.74 6.02
C THR A 23 2.33 -12.41 4.92
N VAL A 24 1.48 -11.66 4.28
CA VAL A 24 0.58 -12.16 3.24
C VAL A 24 0.83 -11.39 1.96
N ARG A 25 1.21 -12.13 0.92
CA ARG A 25 1.17 -11.59 -0.43
C ARG A 25 -0.30 -11.49 -0.83
N VAL A 26 -0.78 -10.27 -0.98
CA VAL A 26 -2.20 -10.00 -1.21
C VAL A 26 -2.69 -10.71 -2.46
N MET A 27 -1.90 -10.66 -3.53
CA MET A 27 -2.21 -11.28 -4.82
C MET A 27 -2.29 -12.81 -4.79
N ALA A 28 -1.71 -13.46 -3.77
CA ALA A 28 -1.72 -14.92 -3.66
C ALA A 28 -2.94 -15.48 -2.93
N LYS A 29 -3.86 -14.63 -2.47
CA LYS A 29 -4.99 -15.03 -1.63
C LYS A 29 -6.32 -14.91 -2.35
N SER A 30 -6.72 -15.97 -3.05
CA SER A 30 -7.98 -16.02 -3.78
C SER A 30 -9.24 -15.81 -2.90
N TRP A 31 -9.16 -16.09 -1.62
CA TRP A 31 -10.26 -15.86 -0.70
C TRP A 31 -10.47 -14.38 -0.34
N CYS A 32 -9.52 -13.53 -0.70
CA CYS A 32 -9.64 -12.08 -0.54
C CYS A 32 -10.43 -11.43 -1.67
N TRP A 33 -10.79 -12.17 -2.71
CA TRP A 33 -11.43 -11.66 -3.92
C TRP A 33 -12.75 -12.33 -4.19
N THR A 34 -13.66 -11.58 -4.72
CA THR A 34 -14.87 -12.11 -5.31
C THR A 34 -14.67 -12.25 -6.81
N SER A 35 -15.08 -13.39 -7.36
CA SER A 35 -15.02 -13.59 -8.81
C SER A 35 -15.86 -12.53 -9.55
N GLY A 36 -15.31 -11.94 -10.55
CA GLY A 36 -15.98 -10.98 -11.42
C GLY A 36 -15.83 -9.52 -11.05
N GLU A 37 -15.05 -9.23 -10.00
CA GLU A 37 -14.69 -7.87 -9.65
C GLU A 37 -13.15 -7.75 -9.72
N THR A 38 -12.62 -6.55 -9.61
CA THR A 38 -11.19 -6.29 -9.72
C THR A 38 -10.37 -7.12 -8.74
N SER A 39 -9.39 -7.82 -9.24
CA SER A 39 -8.40 -8.52 -8.42
C SER A 39 -7.17 -7.62 -8.22
N PRO A 40 -6.38 -7.81 -7.16
CA PRO A 40 -5.15 -7.05 -6.99
C PRO A 40 -4.11 -7.31 -8.07
N GLU A 41 -4.24 -8.38 -8.81
CA GLU A 41 -3.39 -8.65 -9.98
C GLU A 41 -3.56 -7.59 -11.06
N SER A 42 -4.74 -6.98 -11.14
CA SER A 42 -4.99 -5.85 -12.03
C SER A 42 -4.18 -4.61 -11.69
N GLU A 43 -3.65 -4.50 -10.47
CA GLU A 43 -2.83 -3.37 -10.07
C GLU A 43 -1.38 -3.46 -10.56
N CYS A 44 -0.97 -4.61 -11.11
CA CYS A 44 0.39 -4.80 -11.60
C CYS A 44 0.65 -4.23 -13.00
N ASP A 45 -0.37 -3.72 -13.66
CA ASP A 45 -0.22 -2.90 -14.87
C ASP A 45 -0.30 -1.39 -14.58
N ASN A 46 -0.43 -1.03 -13.30
CA ASN A 46 -0.47 0.36 -12.84
C ASN A 46 0.93 0.96 -12.80
N TYR A 47 0.98 2.29 -12.97
CA TYR A 47 2.21 3.05 -12.92
C TYR A 47 2.10 4.25 -11.98
N LEU A 48 3.17 4.46 -11.23
CA LEU A 48 3.36 5.68 -10.44
C LEU A 48 4.33 6.61 -11.16
N VAL A 49 3.91 7.81 -11.45
CA VAL A 49 4.74 8.81 -12.12
C VAL A 49 5.02 9.95 -11.16
N PHE A 50 6.28 10.11 -10.77
CA PHE A 50 6.73 11.20 -9.89
C PHE A 50 7.44 12.28 -10.70
N LYS A 51 6.97 13.51 -10.58
CA LYS A 51 7.57 14.71 -11.14
C LYS A 51 7.93 15.68 -10.01
N MET A 52 9.22 15.94 -9.84
CA MET A 52 9.68 16.96 -8.90
C MET A 52 9.39 18.36 -9.48
N THR A 53 8.85 19.22 -8.65
CA THR A 53 8.54 20.62 -9.03
C THR A 53 9.38 21.61 -8.27
N GLU A 54 9.83 21.28 -7.05
CA GLU A 54 10.52 22.24 -6.18
C GLU A 54 11.48 21.53 -5.23
N ILE A 55 12.57 22.21 -4.91
CA ILE A 55 13.41 21.92 -3.74
C ILE A 55 13.02 22.91 -2.65
N MET A 56 12.52 22.38 -1.55
CA MET A 56 12.02 23.18 -0.43
C MET A 56 13.16 23.82 0.37
N ALA A 57 12.85 24.86 1.14
CA ALA A 57 13.85 25.59 1.93
C ALA A 57 14.58 24.72 2.97
N ASP A 58 13.96 23.63 3.43
CA ASP A 58 14.54 22.67 4.36
C ASP A 58 15.39 21.56 3.68
N GLY A 59 15.56 21.64 2.36
CA GLY A 59 16.29 20.67 1.55
C GLY A 59 15.46 19.46 1.11
N ASN A 60 14.23 19.34 1.57
CA ASN A 60 13.31 18.33 1.08
C ASN A 60 12.84 18.66 -0.34
N THR A 61 12.22 17.72 -1.01
CA THR A 61 11.68 17.95 -2.36
C THR A 61 10.20 17.67 -2.38
N THR A 62 9.50 18.34 -3.28
CA THR A 62 8.08 18.18 -3.50
C THR A 62 7.75 18.13 -4.98
N GLY A 63 6.57 17.63 -5.30
CA GLY A 63 6.11 17.57 -6.68
C GLY A 63 4.75 16.93 -6.84
N GLU A 64 4.51 16.49 -8.06
CA GLU A 64 3.28 15.83 -8.47
C GLU A 64 3.49 14.33 -8.56
N CYS A 65 2.48 13.54 -8.20
CA CYS A 65 2.39 12.11 -8.45
C CYS A 65 1.13 11.84 -9.26
N ILE A 66 1.26 10.98 -10.27
CA ILE A 66 0.12 10.42 -10.98
C ILE A 66 0.14 8.92 -10.72
N ASN A 67 -0.97 8.42 -10.18
CA ASN A 67 -1.23 7.01 -10.02
C ASN A 67 -2.16 6.59 -11.17
N TYR A 68 -1.59 6.01 -12.22
CA TYR A 68 -2.34 5.48 -13.35
C TYR A 68 -2.93 4.11 -13.02
N GLY A 69 -4.17 3.92 -13.40
CA GLY A 69 -4.97 2.74 -13.06
C GLY A 69 -4.83 1.55 -14.00
N GLY A 70 -3.83 1.56 -14.90
CA GLY A 70 -3.65 0.46 -15.85
C GLY A 70 -4.76 0.37 -16.89
N GLU A 71 -4.90 -0.79 -17.51
CA GLU A 71 -5.91 -1.01 -18.57
C GLU A 71 -7.34 -1.00 -18.03
N ASP A 72 -7.55 -1.41 -16.77
CA ASP A 72 -8.88 -1.46 -16.16
C ASP A 72 -9.30 -0.14 -15.48
N ALA A 73 -8.44 0.88 -15.51
CA ALA A 73 -8.67 2.18 -14.89
C ALA A 73 -8.94 2.11 -13.38
N ASN A 74 -8.41 1.12 -12.69
CA ASN A 74 -8.72 0.85 -11.31
C ASN A 74 -7.54 1.09 -10.37
N TRP A 75 -7.84 1.35 -9.12
CA TRP A 75 -6.92 1.28 -8.01
C TRP A 75 -7.57 0.46 -6.91
N TRP A 76 -6.92 -0.62 -6.53
CA TRP A 76 -7.47 -1.63 -5.66
C TRP A 76 -8.12 -1.06 -4.41
N ASP A 77 -9.33 -1.51 -4.18
CA ASP A 77 -10.15 -1.14 -3.08
C ASP A 77 -10.33 -2.32 -2.13
N CYS A 78 -9.85 -2.19 -0.92
CA CYS A 78 -10.00 -3.24 0.09
C CYS A 78 -11.42 -3.41 0.63
N ILE A 79 -12.40 -2.66 0.16
CA ILE A 79 -13.83 -2.90 0.45
C ILE A 79 -14.20 -4.36 0.20
N PHE A 80 -13.54 -4.98 -0.76
CA PHE A 80 -13.63 -6.40 -1.00
C PHE A 80 -13.36 -7.26 0.21
N LEU A 81 -12.29 -7.00 0.92
CA LEU A 81 -11.97 -7.73 2.15
C LEU A 81 -13.08 -7.59 3.18
N ALA A 82 -13.68 -6.40 3.26
CA ALA A 82 -14.77 -6.14 4.18
C ALA A 82 -16.07 -6.85 3.79
N LYS A 83 -16.43 -6.81 2.51
CA LYS A 83 -17.63 -7.50 2.00
C LYS A 83 -17.52 -9.01 2.13
N TYR A 84 -16.33 -9.55 1.89
CA TYR A 84 -16.09 -10.99 1.95
C TYR A 84 -16.05 -11.51 3.39
N ASN A 85 -15.43 -10.78 4.26
CA ASN A 85 -15.36 -11.09 5.68
C ASN A 85 -16.52 -10.41 6.39
N LYS A 86 -17.75 -10.82 6.11
CA LYS A 86 -18.92 -10.36 6.84
C LYS A 86 -18.73 -10.55 8.34
N LEU A 87 -18.48 -9.46 9.01
CA LEU A 87 -18.10 -9.46 10.40
C LEU A 87 -19.28 -8.95 11.23
N GLY A 88 -20.12 -9.84 11.65
CA GLY A 88 -21.23 -9.52 12.53
C GLY A 88 -22.32 -8.69 11.85
N THR A 89 -22.51 -7.45 12.23
CA THR A 89 -23.66 -6.61 11.87
C THR A 89 -23.48 -5.72 10.65
N GLY A 90 -22.35 -5.80 9.92
CA GLY A 90 -22.11 -4.97 8.74
C GLY A 90 -20.79 -5.25 8.03
N ASP A 91 -20.62 -4.64 6.87
CA ASP A 91 -19.36 -4.64 6.17
C ASP A 91 -18.36 -3.68 6.83
N LEU A 92 -17.16 -4.16 7.14
CA LEU A 92 -16.09 -3.35 7.64
C LEU A 92 -15.46 -2.57 6.48
N ASN A 93 -15.48 -1.25 6.54
CA ASN A 93 -14.81 -0.44 5.53
C ASN A 93 -13.32 -0.33 5.84
N LEU A 94 -12.50 -1.07 5.09
CA LEU A 94 -11.05 -1.07 5.19
C LEU A 94 -10.37 -0.21 4.11
N GLU A 95 -11.13 0.47 3.31
CA GLU A 95 -10.63 1.28 2.18
C GLU A 95 -9.47 2.20 2.58
N HIS A 96 -9.59 2.87 3.71
CA HIS A 96 -8.58 3.78 4.24
C HIS A 96 -7.26 3.10 4.64
N PHE A 97 -7.21 1.78 4.73
CA PHE A 97 -5.97 1.06 5.05
C PHE A 97 -5.08 0.84 3.83
N TYR A 98 -5.66 0.65 2.68
CA TYR A 98 -4.95 0.19 1.49
C TYR A 98 -4.84 1.26 0.40
N ARG A 99 -5.76 2.19 0.32
CA ARG A 99 -5.67 3.35 -0.57
C ARG A 99 -4.72 4.39 -0.02
N SER A 100 -3.48 3.95 0.22
CA SER A 100 -2.45 4.79 0.81
C SER A 100 -1.84 5.78 -0.18
N ILE A 101 -1.86 5.44 -1.46
CA ILE A 101 -1.53 6.37 -2.54
C ILE A 101 -2.85 6.88 -3.12
N PRO A 102 -3.06 8.21 -3.18
CA PRO A 102 -4.28 8.75 -3.76
C PRO A 102 -4.48 8.28 -5.21
N LYS A 103 -5.72 8.05 -5.59
CA LYS A 103 -6.09 7.78 -6.98
C LYS A 103 -5.72 8.96 -7.88
N GLY A 104 -5.27 8.66 -9.09
CA GLY A 104 -4.99 9.68 -10.09
C GLY A 104 -3.92 10.66 -9.64
N LYS A 105 -4.24 11.96 -9.61
CA LYS A 105 -3.27 13.01 -9.33
C LYS A 105 -3.23 13.38 -7.85
N SER A 106 -2.01 13.51 -7.34
CA SER A 106 -1.74 13.97 -5.98
C SER A 106 -0.45 14.79 -5.95
N THR A 107 -0.12 15.37 -4.81
CA THR A 107 1.19 15.95 -4.55
C THR A 107 1.95 15.08 -3.56
N TRP A 108 3.25 15.26 -3.48
CA TRP A 108 4.11 14.53 -2.57
C TRP A 108 5.21 15.40 -1.99
N ILE A 109 5.68 15.03 -0.80
CA ILE A 109 6.87 15.59 -0.15
C ILE A 109 7.81 14.44 0.19
N ARG A 110 9.05 14.53 -0.26
CA ARG A 110 10.13 13.60 0.08
C ARG A 110 10.94 14.18 1.23
N ASN A 111 10.92 13.51 2.37
CA ASN A 111 11.77 13.82 3.51
C ASN A 111 13.00 12.90 3.47
N TYR A 112 14.17 13.51 3.31
CA TYR A 112 15.42 12.78 3.19
C TYR A 112 15.98 12.35 4.56
N ALA A 113 15.71 13.10 5.62
CA ALA A 113 16.17 12.75 6.96
C ALA A 113 15.51 11.48 7.49
N ASP A 114 14.20 11.36 7.29
CA ASP A 114 13.39 10.22 7.76
C ASP A 114 13.26 9.11 6.72
N ASN A 115 13.76 9.33 5.52
CA ASN A 115 13.59 8.44 4.38
C ASN A 115 12.13 8.09 4.09
N THR A 116 11.26 9.12 4.09
CA THR A 116 9.83 8.98 3.86
C THR A 116 9.36 9.78 2.66
N ILE A 117 8.19 9.40 2.15
CA ILE A 117 7.42 10.18 1.20
C ILE A 117 6.00 10.35 1.74
N THR A 118 5.52 11.59 1.75
CA THR A 118 4.14 11.92 2.12
C THR A 118 3.35 12.20 0.86
N PHE A 119 2.27 11.46 0.65
CA PHE A 119 1.29 11.76 -0.40
C PHE A 119 0.21 12.67 0.16
N ILE A 120 -0.21 13.62 -0.62
CA ILE A 120 -1.24 14.60 -0.27
C ILE A 120 -2.30 14.56 -1.35
N SER A 121 -3.50 14.11 -1.00
CA SER A 121 -4.65 14.08 -1.89
C SER A 121 -5.26 15.46 -2.11
N ALA A 122 -6.17 15.59 -3.07
CA ALA A 122 -6.78 16.85 -3.43
C ALA A 122 -7.57 17.51 -2.28
N ASP A 123 -8.12 16.71 -1.37
CA ASP A 123 -8.80 17.16 -0.16
C ASP A 123 -7.85 17.51 1.01
N GLY A 124 -6.53 17.36 0.80
CA GLY A 124 -5.50 17.64 1.78
C GLY A 124 -5.20 16.49 2.74
N ALA A 125 -5.83 15.32 2.59
CA ALA A 125 -5.50 14.14 3.39
C ALA A 125 -4.05 13.68 3.10
N LYS A 126 -3.35 13.27 4.15
CA LYS A 126 -1.94 12.89 4.08
C LYS A 126 -1.74 11.44 4.46
N THR A 127 -0.97 10.74 3.64
CA THR A 127 -0.47 9.40 3.95
C THR A 127 1.04 9.36 3.80
N VAL A 128 1.71 8.69 4.72
CA VAL A 128 3.18 8.63 4.78
C VAL A 128 3.65 7.22 4.52
N ALA A 129 4.57 7.08 3.59
CA ALA A 129 5.28 5.83 3.33
C ALA A 129 6.74 5.94 3.73
N SER A 130 7.30 4.88 4.30
CA SER A 130 8.74 4.68 4.35
C SER A 130 9.24 4.11 3.03
N LEU A 131 10.39 4.59 2.57
CA LEU A 131 11.04 4.08 1.37
C LEU A 131 12.01 2.97 1.76
N LEU A 132 11.80 1.78 1.23
CA LEU A 132 12.65 0.62 1.46
C LEU A 132 13.43 0.32 0.18
N GLY A 133 14.74 0.13 0.32
CA GLY A 133 15.57 -0.42 -0.76
C GLY A 133 15.51 -1.93 -0.84
N ALA A 134 16.20 -2.50 -1.81
CA ALA A 134 16.32 -3.96 -1.97
C ALA A 134 17.04 -4.56 -0.75
N ASP A 135 16.31 -5.33 0.05
CA ASP A 135 16.82 -6.03 1.23
C ASP A 135 15.76 -6.98 1.79
N THR A 136 16.13 -7.72 2.83
CA THR A 136 15.20 -8.52 3.64
C THR A 136 15.03 -7.86 5.01
N TYR A 137 13.81 -7.46 5.30
CA TYR A 137 13.43 -6.73 6.52
C TYR A 137 12.74 -7.67 7.51
N VAL A 138 13.16 -7.59 8.77
CA VAL A 138 12.46 -8.25 9.87
C VAL A 138 11.30 -7.36 10.30
N LEU A 139 10.08 -7.87 10.17
CA LEU A 139 8.85 -7.15 10.55
C LEU A 139 8.43 -7.44 11.98
N TYR A 140 8.74 -8.64 12.45
CA TYR A 140 8.40 -9.12 13.78
C TYR A 140 9.35 -10.23 14.21
N ASP A 141 9.77 -10.23 15.46
CA ASP A 141 10.52 -11.31 16.09
C ASP A 141 10.26 -11.30 17.60
N ASP A 142 9.71 -12.39 18.13
CA ASP A 142 9.48 -12.60 19.56
C ASP A 142 10.33 -13.75 20.14
N GLY A 143 11.31 -14.20 19.37
CA GLY A 143 12.15 -15.34 19.70
C GLY A 143 11.50 -16.71 19.39
N LYS A 144 10.18 -16.75 19.18
CA LYS A 144 9.45 -17.94 18.77
C LYS A 144 9.02 -17.87 17.31
N TYR A 145 8.61 -16.71 16.86
CA TYR A 145 8.16 -16.46 15.49
C TYR A 145 8.91 -15.29 14.91
N THR A 146 9.55 -15.49 13.76
CA THR A 146 10.17 -14.43 12.97
C THR A 146 9.39 -14.25 11.68
N ARG A 147 9.05 -13.00 11.35
CA ARG A 147 8.40 -12.63 10.09
C ARG A 147 9.29 -11.67 9.34
N LYS A 148 9.51 -12.00 8.10
CA LYS A 148 10.38 -11.22 7.20
C LYS A 148 9.66 -10.91 5.90
N ILE A 149 10.08 -9.83 5.28
CA ILE A 149 9.69 -9.49 3.90
C ILE A 149 10.95 -9.23 3.09
N THR A 150 10.99 -9.75 1.89
CA THR A 150 12.06 -9.45 0.93
C THR A 150 11.56 -8.44 -0.08
N VAL A 151 12.27 -7.32 -0.17
CA VAL A 151 12.04 -6.27 -1.16
C VAL A 151 13.04 -6.46 -2.28
N PRO A 152 12.61 -6.81 -3.51
CA PRO A 152 13.55 -7.12 -4.60
C PRO A 152 14.21 -5.88 -5.19
N ASN A 153 13.51 -4.75 -5.25
CA ASN A 153 14.00 -3.49 -5.82
C ASN A 153 13.78 -2.35 -4.85
N GLN A 154 12.55 -1.87 -4.76
CA GLN A 154 12.11 -0.83 -3.83
C GLN A 154 10.72 -1.15 -3.32
N ALA A 155 10.36 -0.61 -2.18
CA ALA A 155 8.98 -0.66 -1.69
C ALA A 155 8.59 0.63 -0.98
N LEU A 156 7.30 0.91 -1.06
CA LEU A 156 6.63 1.89 -0.22
C LEU A 156 5.96 1.14 0.92
N GLN A 157 6.42 1.39 2.15
CA GLN A 157 5.83 0.79 3.35
C GLN A 157 4.93 1.79 4.04
N PHE A 158 3.68 1.42 4.22
CA PHE A 158 2.70 2.16 5.02
C PHE A 158 2.44 1.44 6.34
N VAL A 159 2.34 2.20 7.42
CA VAL A 159 1.85 1.68 8.70
C VAL A 159 0.35 1.92 8.76
N LEU A 160 -0.39 0.82 8.77
CA LEU A 160 -1.84 0.84 8.84
C LEU A 160 -2.24 0.98 10.30
N LYS A 161 -2.82 2.12 10.64
CA LYS A 161 -3.39 2.33 11.97
C LYS A 161 -4.73 1.62 12.02
N GLY A 162 -4.84 0.61 12.88
CA GLY A 162 -6.11 -0.04 13.16
C GLY A 162 -7.11 0.97 13.70
N LYS A 163 -8.34 0.87 13.23
CA LYS A 163 -9.46 1.47 13.89
C LYS A 163 -9.97 0.56 15.00
N GLU A 164 -10.74 1.13 15.91
CA GLU A 164 -11.44 0.40 16.97
C GLU A 164 -12.28 -0.75 16.43
N ASP A 165 -12.80 -0.62 15.21
CA ASP A 165 -13.59 -1.65 14.53
C ASP A 165 -12.81 -2.95 14.29
N TRP A 166 -11.51 -2.89 14.11
CA TRP A 166 -10.66 -4.07 14.05
C TRP A 166 -10.63 -4.86 15.35
N ALA A 167 -10.58 -4.17 16.47
CA ALA A 167 -10.53 -4.77 17.79
C ALA A 167 -11.79 -5.58 18.08
N ASN A 168 -12.94 -5.08 17.63
CA ASN A 168 -14.23 -5.74 17.82
C ASN A 168 -14.42 -6.95 16.92
N THR A 169 -13.61 -7.07 15.89
CA THR A 169 -13.87 -8.01 14.83
C THR A 169 -13.04 -9.28 14.91
N TYR A 170 -11.76 -9.18 15.24
CA TYR A 170 -10.83 -10.32 15.26
C TYR A 170 -9.89 -10.32 16.47
N THR A 171 -10.13 -9.40 17.40
CA THR A 171 -9.85 -9.47 18.71
C THR A 171 -8.60 -9.73 19.41
N ASP A 172 -7.51 -9.32 19.04
CA ASP A 172 -6.49 -9.01 20.01
C ASP A 172 -5.95 -7.60 19.76
N TYR A 173 -6.70 -6.62 20.26
CA TYR A 173 -6.33 -5.21 20.17
C TYR A 173 -4.94 -4.94 20.73
N ASN A 174 -4.56 -5.63 21.81
CA ASN A 174 -3.23 -5.47 22.40
C ASN A 174 -2.14 -6.00 21.46
N THR A 175 -2.37 -7.17 20.86
CA THR A 175 -1.46 -7.72 19.85
C THR A 175 -1.41 -6.83 18.61
N PHE A 176 -2.54 -6.32 18.18
CA PHE A 176 -2.62 -5.40 17.05
C PHE A 176 -1.91 -4.08 17.33
N ALA A 177 -2.11 -3.49 18.50
CA ALA A 177 -1.47 -2.24 18.90
C ALA A 177 0.05 -2.39 19.07
N ALA A 178 0.51 -3.55 19.56
CA ALA A 178 1.93 -3.87 19.71
C ALA A 178 2.61 -4.19 18.36
N ASN A 179 1.86 -4.73 17.41
CA ASN A 179 2.35 -5.14 16.10
C ASN A 179 1.48 -4.52 14.99
N PRO A 180 1.63 -3.22 14.73
CA PRO A 180 0.79 -2.52 13.77
C PRO A 180 0.90 -3.19 12.40
N SER A 181 -0.23 -3.32 11.72
CA SER A 181 -0.26 -3.78 10.35
C SER A 181 0.54 -2.87 9.45
N LYS A 182 1.20 -3.48 8.49
CA LYS A 182 1.98 -2.77 7.48
C LYS A 182 1.53 -3.23 6.10
N TYR A 183 1.49 -2.27 5.18
CA TYR A 183 1.18 -2.50 3.78
C TYR A 183 2.39 -2.12 2.93
N PHE A 184 2.73 -2.96 1.97
CA PHE A 184 3.90 -2.77 1.11
C PHE A 184 3.46 -2.78 -0.34
N ILE A 185 3.84 -1.73 -1.05
CA ILE A 185 3.73 -1.66 -2.51
C ILE A 185 5.14 -1.84 -3.06
N MET A 186 5.41 -2.99 -3.67
CA MET A 186 6.68 -3.27 -4.32
C MET A 186 6.72 -2.56 -5.67
N VAL A 187 7.78 -1.83 -5.92
CA VAL A 187 7.91 -1.04 -7.15
C VAL A 187 9.27 -1.22 -7.80
N THR A 188 9.31 -1.08 -9.12
CA THR A 188 10.55 -0.98 -9.89
C THR A 188 10.59 0.32 -10.66
N LYS A 189 11.66 1.08 -10.48
CA LYS A 189 11.92 2.28 -11.27
C LYS A 189 12.23 1.90 -12.70
N LYS A 190 11.51 2.49 -13.64
CA LYS A 190 11.77 2.29 -15.07
C LYS A 190 12.98 3.10 -15.53
N PRO A 191 13.68 2.62 -16.56
CA PRO A 191 14.83 3.34 -17.12
C PRO A 191 14.41 4.69 -17.71
N SER A 192 15.39 5.59 -17.84
CA SER A 192 15.17 6.87 -18.51
C SER A 192 14.70 6.62 -19.95
N GLY A 193 13.68 7.38 -20.37
CA GLY A 193 13.08 7.22 -21.69
C GLY A 193 12.03 6.11 -21.81
N TYR A 194 11.72 5.41 -20.70
CA TYR A 194 10.60 4.47 -20.71
C TYR A 194 9.29 5.19 -21.04
N VAL A 195 8.51 4.58 -21.91
CA VAL A 195 7.18 5.07 -22.30
C VAL A 195 6.14 4.12 -21.74
N ILE A 196 5.23 4.68 -20.94
CA ILE A 196 4.08 3.92 -20.42
C ILE A 196 3.17 3.57 -21.61
N PRO A 197 2.68 2.33 -21.73
CA PRO A 197 1.67 1.98 -22.73
C PRO A 197 0.46 2.91 -22.64
N GLU A 198 -0.05 3.36 -23.77
CA GLU A 198 -1.16 4.33 -23.80
C GLU A 198 -2.41 3.80 -23.11
N GLU A 199 -2.71 2.51 -23.30
CA GLU A 199 -3.80 1.80 -22.66
C GLU A 199 -3.71 1.77 -21.12
N SER A 200 -2.50 1.85 -20.56
CA SER A 200 -2.28 1.88 -19.11
C SER A 200 -2.30 3.28 -18.50
N MET A 201 -2.35 4.34 -19.32
CA MET A 201 -2.39 5.73 -18.83
C MET A 201 -3.80 6.21 -18.50
N THR A 202 -4.54 5.41 -17.78
CA THR A 202 -5.88 5.73 -17.31
C THR A 202 -5.85 6.40 -15.94
N LEU A 203 -6.83 7.22 -15.64
CA LEU A 203 -6.99 7.81 -14.32
C LEU A 203 -8.10 7.07 -13.59
N PRO A 204 -7.80 6.43 -12.43
CA PRO A 204 -8.81 5.77 -11.63
C PRO A 204 -9.90 6.74 -11.17
N ASP A 205 -11.16 6.30 -11.23
CA ASP A 205 -12.33 7.07 -10.79
C ASP A 205 -12.39 7.22 -9.25
#